data_19f0d907f586d0368b25f9904d09d77d
#
_entry.id   19f0d907f586d0368b25f9904d09d77d
#
_cell.length_a   1.000
_cell.length_b   1.000
_cell.length_c   1.000
_cell.angle_alpha   90.00
_cell.angle_beta   90.00
_cell.angle_gamma   90.00
#
_symmetry.space_group_name_H-M   'P 1'
#
loop_
_entity.id
_entity.type
_entity.pdbx_description
1 polymer ?
#
loop_
_entity_poly.entity_id
_entity_poly.type
_entity_poly.pdbx_seq_one_letter_code
_entity_poly.pdbx_strand_id
1 'polypeptide(L)'
;VVTGDMMPEHFSREHFRDPKIWKEEDGYYMVVGNKTDDGKPHVVLFHSEDAICWEYVSVLAKDDTGMLGTMWECPDFFCLDGAYVLITSPQDLSADEEFHNGNNSVYYMGNYDKNQHMFHYDAVYSLDDGLDFYAPQTMLADDGRRIMIAWMQSWDSNIRPEGQKWSGMMILPRELKVKDGKILQSPVREIENYHRNGVRYEKQEVQGTCRFDSIIGRV
;
A
#
# COMPACT_ATOMS: atom_id res chain seq x y z
N VAL A 1 9.47 20.97 9.56
CA VAL A 1 9.95 20.24 8.37
C VAL A 1 10.94 19.19 8.85
N VAL A 2 10.80 17.96 8.38
CA VAL A 2 11.72 16.86 8.67
C VAL A 2 12.80 16.81 7.59
N THR A 3 14.05 16.65 8.01
CA THR A 3 15.21 16.56 7.10
C THR A 3 16.01 15.28 7.40
N GLY A 4 16.82 14.84 6.44
CA GLY A 4 17.68 13.68 6.63
C GLY A 4 18.64 13.78 7.80
N ASP A 5 18.95 14.99 8.27
CA ASP A 5 19.82 15.21 9.45
C ASP A 5 19.17 14.80 10.78
N MET A 6 17.86 14.59 10.79
CA MET A 6 17.11 14.05 11.94
C MET A 6 17.18 12.53 12.03
N MET A 7 17.75 11.87 11.00
CA MET A 7 17.90 10.43 10.99
C MET A 7 19.03 9.98 11.93
N PRO A 8 18.84 8.85 12.64
CA PRO A 8 19.90 8.22 13.40
C PRO A 8 21.14 7.92 12.55
N GLU A 9 22.29 7.77 13.21
CA GLU A 9 23.50 7.29 12.56
C GLU A 9 23.26 5.95 11.87
N HIS A 10 23.85 5.74 10.70
CA HIS A 10 23.67 4.57 9.82
C HIS A 10 22.32 4.46 9.10
N PHE A 11 21.44 5.47 9.19
CA PHE A 11 20.26 5.56 8.37
C PHE A 11 20.50 6.48 7.18
N SER A 12 20.01 6.08 6.02
CA SER A 12 20.22 6.85 4.79
C SER A 12 19.57 8.23 4.88
N ARG A 13 20.33 9.26 4.56
CA ARG A 13 19.84 10.63 4.43
C ARG A 13 19.29 10.95 3.03
N GLU A 14 19.66 10.12 2.04
CA GLU A 14 19.23 10.26 0.65
C GLU A 14 17.94 9.48 0.37
N HIS A 15 17.87 8.23 0.87
CA HIS A 15 16.71 7.37 0.76
C HIS A 15 15.76 7.59 1.93
N PHE A 16 15.05 8.72 1.90
CA PHE A 16 14.16 9.21 2.93
C PHE A 16 13.00 9.93 2.25
N ARG A 17 11.83 9.25 2.13
CA ARG A 17 10.72 9.72 1.31
C ARG A 17 9.38 9.15 1.67
N ASP A 18 8.34 9.65 1.01
CA ASP A 18 6.95 9.19 1.03
C ASP A 18 6.30 9.27 2.42
N PRO A 19 6.24 10.45 3.03
CA PRO A 19 5.64 10.59 4.36
C PRO A 19 4.14 10.33 4.33
N LYS A 20 3.65 9.53 5.27
CA LYS A 20 2.22 9.38 5.58
C LYS A 20 1.94 9.84 6.99
N ILE A 21 0.99 10.77 7.13
CA ILE A 21 0.64 11.41 8.40
C ILE A 21 -0.79 10.99 8.80
N TRP A 22 -0.97 10.73 10.10
CA TRP A 22 -2.30 10.61 10.70
C TRP A 22 -2.34 11.31 12.05
N LYS A 23 -3.55 11.54 12.56
CA LYS A 23 -3.79 12.18 13.84
C LYS A 23 -4.26 11.16 14.87
N GLU A 24 -3.69 11.24 16.07
CA GLU A 24 -4.11 10.54 17.29
C GLU A 24 -4.53 11.55 18.36
N GLU A 25 -4.90 11.07 19.55
CA GLU A 25 -5.32 11.92 20.65
C GLU A 25 -4.19 12.82 21.21
N ASP A 26 -2.95 12.32 21.18
CA ASP A 26 -1.73 12.96 21.68
C ASP A 26 -0.95 13.74 20.62
N GLY A 27 -1.47 13.88 19.41
CA GLY A 27 -0.83 14.64 18.33
C GLY A 27 -0.89 13.98 16.98
N TYR A 28 0.19 14.13 16.23
CA TYR A 28 0.32 13.63 14.87
C TYR A 28 1.47 12.64 14.79
N TYR A 29 1.26 11.59 14.07
CA TYR A 29 2.29 10.61 13.74
C TYR A 29 2.57 10.63 12.25
N MET A 30 3.81 10.32 11.88
CA MET A 30 4.23 10.25 10.49
C MET A 30 5.17 9.06 10.30
N VAL A 31 4.85 8.21 9.34
CA VAL A 31 5.76 7.19 8.85
C VAL A 31 6.47 7.66 7.60
N VAL A 32 7.74 7.27 7.45
CA VAL A 32 8.57 7.61 6.28
C VAL A 32 9.38 6.40 5.88
N GLY A 33 9.45 6.11 4.58
CA GLY A 33 10.31 5.06 4.04
C GLY A 33 11.79 5.44 4.14
N ASN A 34 12.60 4.50 4.59
CA ASN A 34 14.05 4.67 4.73
C ASN A 34 14.77 3.32 4.55
N LYS A 35 16.09 3.35 4.57
CA LYS A 35 16.95 2.18 4.65
C LYS A 35 18.24 2.50 5.41
N THR A 36 18.91 1.45 5.89
CA THR A 36 20.24 1.58 6.45
C THR A 36 21.31 1.80 5.37
N ASP A 37 22.51 2.22 5.76
CA ASP A 37 23.64 2.41 4.83
C ASP A 37 24.06 1.10 4.14
N ASP A 38 23.81 -0.06 4.79
CA ASP A 38 24.04 -1.40 4.23
C ASP A 38 22.83 -1.93 3.42
N GLY A 39 21.82 -1.07 3.14
CA GLY A 39 20.74 -1.35 2.20
C GLY A 39 19.55 -2.14 2.76
N LYS A 40 19.39 -2.22 4.10
CA LYS A 40 18.23 -2.89 4.71
C LYS A 40 17.06 -1.94 4.84
N PRO A 41 15.87 -2.30 4.31
CA PRO A 41 14.72 -1.42 4.31
C PRO A 41 14.08 -1.35 5.70
N HIS A 42 13.54 -0.17 6.02
CA HIS A 42 12.76 0.04 7.21
C HIS A 42 11.80 1.24 7.05
N VAL A 43 10.86 1.34 7.96
CA VAL A 43 9.96 2.49 8.10
C VAL A 43 10.26 3.17 9.42
N VAL A 44 10.54 4.47 9.37
CA VAL A 44 10.76 5.31 10.56
C VAL A 44 9.48 6.02 10.97
N LEU A 45 9.32 6.23 12.28
CA LEU A 45 8.19 6.91 12.88
C LEU A 45 8.63 8.23 13.51
N PHE A 46 7.86 9.26 13.24
CA PHE A 46 7.95 10.58 13.87
C PHE A 46 6.66 10.92 14.61
N HIS A 47 6.78 11.77 15.61
CA HIS A 47 5.67 12.37 16.34
C HIS A 47 5.74 13.89 16.30
N SER A 48 4.59 14.55 16.39
CA SER A 48 4.47 16.01 16.50
C SER A 48 3.19 16.39 17.21
N GLU A 49 3.25 17.34 18.12
CA GLU A 49 2.06 17.90 18.76
C GLU A 49 1.28 18.87 17.84
N ASP A 50 1.96 19.50 16.88
CA ASP A 50 1.44 20.62 16.08
C ASP A 50 1.47 20.39 14.54
N ALA A 51 1.94 19.22 14.07
CA ALA A 51 2.19 18.86 12.67
C ALA A 51 3.25 19.76 11.96
N ILE A 52 4.00 20.55 12.71
CA ILE A 52 5.04 21.45 12.21
C ILE A 52 6.41 21.03 12.72
N CYS A 53 6.53 20.83 14.05
CA CYS A 53 7.73 20.39 14.73
C CYS A 53 7.68 18.88 14.94
N TRP A 54 8.58 18.14 14.33
CA TRP A 54 8.60 16.69 14.33
C TRP A 54 9.80 16.16 15.10
N GLU A 55 9.59 15.11 15.86
CA GLU A 55 10.63 14.40 16.60
C GLU A 55 10.67 12.94 16.13
N TYR A 56 11.88 12.40 15.95
CA TYR A 56 12.07 10.98 15.69
C TYR A 56 11.66 10.15 16.91
N VAL A 57 10.89 9.10 16.68
CA VAL A 57 10.38 8.22 17.74
C VAL A 57 11.09 6.88 17.71
N SER A 58 10.98 6.16 16.58
CA SER A 58 11.45 4.77 16.50
C SER A 58 11.62 4.33 15.04
N VAL A 59 12.18 3.13 14.86
CA VAL A 59 11.95 2.30 13.69
C VAL A 59 10.64 1.56 13.90
N LEU A 60 9.60 1.92 13.16
CA LEU A 60 8.29 1.28 13.27
C LEU A 60 8.36 -0.20 12.85
N ALA A 61 8.98 -0.48 11.72
CA ALA A 61 9.14 -1.83 11.17
C ALA A 61 10.40 -1.89 10.29
N LYS A 62 10.99 -3.07 10.19
CA LYS A 62 12.21 -3.31 9.39
C LYS A 62 12.27 -4.74 8.87
N ASP A 63 13.09 -4.95 7.84
CA ASP A 63 13.53 -6.27 7.41
C ASP A 63 15.04 -6.42 7.63
N ASP A 64 15.42 -7.22 8.62
CA ASP A 64 16.82 -7.55 8.89
C ASP A 64 17.34 -8.70 7.99
N THR A 65 16.44 -9.39 7.27
CA THR A 65 16.80 -10.55 6.43
C THR A 65 17.31 -10.15 5.06
N GLY A 66 16.89 -8.99 4.55
CA GLY A 66 17.15 -8.52 3.19
C GLY A 66 16.32 -9.26 2.11
N MET A 67 15.31 -10.02 2.52
CA MET A 67 14.44 -10.75 1.59
C MET A 67 13.29 -9.89 1.05
N LEU A 68 12.96 -8.81 1.75
CA LEU A 68 11.84 -7.93 1.42
C LEU A 68 12.30 -6.65 0.69
N GLY A 69 13.28 -6.80 -0.20
CA GLY A 69 13.79 -5.71 -1.03
C GLY A 69 14.84 -4.83 -0.35
N THR A 70 15.19 -3.72 -0.99
CA THR A 70 16.24 -2.80 -0.52
C THR A 70 15.74 -1.45 -0.04
N MET A 71 14.49 -1.11 -0.36
CA MET A 71 13.83 0.12 0.05
C MET A 71 12.32 -0.11 0.14
N TRP A 72 11.70 0.38 1.20
CA TRP A 72 10.26 0.36 1.36
C TRP A 72 9.69 1.75 1.08
N GLU A 73 9.15 1.94 -0.13
CA GLU A 73 8.47 3.17 -0.54
C GLU A 73 7.02 3.20 -0.09
N CYS A 74 6.43 4.39 -0.09
CA CYS A 74 5.01 4.65 0.13
C CYS A 74 4.42 3.96 1.39
N PRO A 75 5.07 4.02 2.57
CA PRO A 75 4.53 3.38 3.76
C PRO A 75 3.16 3.96 4.11
N ASP A 76 2.24 3.08 4.51
CA ASP A 76 0.93 3.44 5.02
C ASP A 76 0.58 2.53 6.20
N PHE A 77 0.47 3.11 7.41
CA PHE A 77 0.26 2.38 8.65
C PHE A 77 -1.08 2.75 9.28
N PHE A 78 -1.90 1.76 9.58
CA PHE A 78 -3.24 1.99 10.12
C PHE A 78 -3.81 0.77 10.84
N CYS A 79 -4.87 0.99 11.63
CA CYS A 79 -5.71 -0.07 12.17
C CYS A 79 -6.91 -0.32 11.24
N LEU A 80 -7.18 -1.58 10.93
CA LEU A 80 -8.31 -2.01 10.10
C LEU A 80 -9.00 -3.21 10.77
N ASP A 81 -10.27 -3.05 11.13
CA ASP A 81 -11.09 -4.09 11.78
C ASP A 81 -10.41 -4.72 13.02
N GLY A 82 -9.63 -3.90 13.77
CA GLY A 82 -8.92 -4.30 14.99
C GLY A 82 -7.53 -4.91 14.76
N ALA A 83 -7.08 -5.07 13.52
CA ALA A 83 -5.72 -5.50 13.18
C ALA A 83 -4.87 -4.31 12.74
N TYR A 84 -3.59 -4.29 13.13
CA TYR A 84 -2.65 -3.32 12.57
C TYR A 84 -2.09 -3.81 11.24
N VAL A 85 -2.04 -2.89 10.29
CA VAL A 85 -1.58 -3.12 8.92
C VAL A 85 -0.52 -2.08 8.58
N LEU A 86 0.57 -2.53 8.01
CA LEU A 86 1.54 -1.70 7.29
C LEU A 86 1.49 -2.09 5.82
N ILE A 87 1.35 -1.12 4.93
CA ILE A 87 1.53 -1.31 3.49
C ILE A 87 2.85 -0.65 3.11
N THR A 88 3.62 -1.27 2.23
CA THR A 88 4.80 -0.67 1.60
C THR A 88 4.91 -1.08 0.14
N SER A 89 5.73 -0.36 -0.62
CA SER A 89 6.10 -0.71 -1.99
C SER A 89 7.61 -1.00 -2.04
N PRO A 90 8.02 -2.26 -1.82
CA PRO A 90 9.42 -2.64 -1.85
C PRO A 90 10.02 -2.48 -3.25
N GLN A 91 11.28 -2.01 -3.29
CA GLN A 91 12.14 -2.06 -4.48
C GLN A 91 13.11 -3.24 -4.38
N ASP A 92 13.47 -3.79 -5.53
CA ASP A 92 14.42 -4.92 -5.65
C ASP A 92 13.99 -6.16 -4.85
N LEU A 93 12.69 -6.41 -4.78
CA LEU A 93 12.16 -7.63 -4.19
C LEU A 93 12.54 -8.84 -5.03
N SER A 94 13.04 -9.90 -4.39
CA SER A 94 13.32 -11.14 -5.10
C SER A 94 12.02 -11.83 -5.47
N ALA A 95 11.85 -12.12 -6.77
CA ALA A 95 10.68 -12.83 -7.25
C ALA A 95 10.66 -14.27 -6.71
N ASP A 96 9.50 -14.68 -6.22
CA ASP A 96 9.22 -16.06 -5.79
C ASP A 96 7.76 -16.43 -6.10
N GLU A 97 7.22 -17.46 -5.46
CA GLU A 97 5.83 -17.91 -5.69
C GLU A 97 4.79 -16.86 -5.25
N GLU A 98 5.09 -16.04 -4.24
CA GLU A 98 4.19 -15.01 -3.70
C GLU A 98 4.42 -13.65 -4.41
N PHE A 99 5.68 -13.33 -4.75
CA PHE A 99 6.08 -12.04 -5.27
C PHE A 99 6.66 -12.18 -6.68
N HIS A 100 6.06 -11.57 -7.67
CA HIS A 100 6.43 -11.76 -9.07
C HIS A 100 7.12 -10.57 -9.74
N ASN A 101 7.20 -9.42 -9.07
CA ASN A 101 7.86 -8.21 -9.57
C ASN A 101 8.96 -7.74 -8.62
N GLY A 102 10.04 -7.20 -9.17
CA GLY A 102 11.09 -6.53 -8.39
C GLY A 102 10.62 -5.26 -7.68
N ASN A 103 9.63 -4.57 -8.26
CA ASN A 103 8.90 -3.47 -7.64
C ASN A 103 7.47 -3.92 -7.37
N ASN A 104 7.18 -4.26 -6.14
CA ASN A 104 5.90 -4.83 -5.72
C ASN A 104 5.19 -3.92 -4.70
N SER A 105 3.99 -4.28 -4.33
CA SER A 105 3.28 -3.70 -3.20
C SER A 105 2.84 -4.81 -2.27
N VAL A 106 3.24 -4.71 -1.02
CA VAL A 106 3.00 -5.74 0.00
C VAL A 106 2.28 -5.14 1.20
N TYR A 107 1.61 -6.00 1.96
CA TYR A 107 1.11 -5.62 3.28
C TYR A 107 1.58 -6.59 4.35
N TYR A 108 1.79 -6.03 5.50
CA TYR A 108 2.20 -6.73 6.72
C TYR A 108 1.04 -6.68 7.70
N MET A 109 0.76 -7.77 8.36
CA MET A 109 -0.20 -7.84 9.46
C MET A 109 0.50 -8.27 10.74
N GLY A 110 0.08 -7.68 11.86
CA GLY A 110 0.72 -7.97 13.13
C GLY A 110 0.23 -7.10 14.28
N ASN A 111 1.06 -6.96 15.28
CA ASN A 111 0.77 -6.25 16.53
C ASN A 111 1.62 -4.98 16.67
N TYR A 112 0.99 -3.90 17.08
CA TYR A 112 1.66 -2.64 17.37
C TYR A 112 1.84 -2.46 18.88
N ASP A 113 3.10 -2.44 19.33
CA ASP A 113 3.44 -2.07 20.68
C ASP A 113 3.45 -0.54 20.79
N LYS A 114 2.40 0.01 21.41
CA LYS A 114 2.25 1.46 21.60
C LYS A 114 3.27 2.04 22.58
N ASN A 115 3.86 1.26 23.48
CA ASN A 115 4.84 1.77 24.43
C ASN A 115 6.23 1.91 23.81
N GLN A 116 6.57 1.00 22.90
CA GLN A 116 7.83 1.00 22.17
C GLN A 116 7.72 1.67 20.79
N HIS A 117 6.50 1.94 20.35
CA HIS A 117 6.21 2.42 19.00
C HIS A 117 6.81 1.53 17.91
N MET A 118 6.66 0.21 18.09
CA MET A 118 7.16 -0.80 17.17
C MET A 118 6.04 -1.69 16.65
N PHE A 119 6.09 -1.99 15.38
CA PHE A 119 5.17 -2.91 14.72
C PHE A 119 5.87 -4.25 14.47
N HIS A 120 5.36 -5.28 15.12
CA HIS A 120 5.82 -6.67 14.96
C HIS A 120 4.86 -7.39 14.03
N TYR A 121 5.30 -7.68 12.82
CA TYR A 121 4.48 -8.41 11.84
C TYR A 121 4.80 -9.89 11.86
N ASP A 122 3.76 -10.70 11.69
CA ASP A 122 3.84 -12.18 11.69
C ASP A 122 3.79 -12.73 10.26
N ALA A 123 3.28 -11.95 9.33
CA ALA A 123 3.11 -12.36 7.94
C ALA A 123 3.21 -11.18 6.99
N VAL A 124 3.68 -11.46 5.78
CA VAL A 124 3.78 -10.54 4.64
C VAL A 124 3.03 -11.16 3.47
N TYR A 125 2.24 -10.37 2.77
CA TYR A 125 1.45 -10.83 1.64
C TYR A 125 1.58 -9.85 0.47
N SER A 126 1.45 -10.35 -0.75
CA SER A 126 1.21 -9.51 -1.92
C SER A 126 -0.10 -8.75 -1.75
N LEU A 127 -0.10 -7.46 -2.06
CA LEU A 127 -1.31 -6.64 -1.98
C LEU A 127 -2.17 -6.75 -3.24
N ASP A 128 -1.54 -7.07 -4.36
CA ASP A 128 -2.21 -7.28 -5.66
C ASP A 128 -1.44 -8.34 -6.47
N ASP A 129 -2.17 -9.25 -7.09
CA ASP A 129 -1.59 -10.35 -7.88
C ASP A 129 -1.38 -9.96 -9.36
N GLY A 130 -1.71 -8.72 -9.73
CA GLY A 130 -1.49 -8.19 -11.08
C GLY A 130 -0.06 -7.67 -11.29
N LEU A 131 0.36 -7.58 -12.54
CA LEU A 131 1.69 -7.08 -12.91
C LEU A 131 1.83 -5.57 -12.73
N ASP A 132 0.73 -4.83 -12.81
CA ASP A 132 0.68 -3.38 -12.86
C ASP A 132 -0.06 -2.82 -11.63
N PHE A 133 0.62 -2.85 -10.49
CA PHE A 133 0.10 -2.26 -9.25
C PHE A 133 1.27 -1.78 -8.38
N TYR A 134 1.30 -0.47 -8.06
CA TYR A 134 2.37 0.12 -7.26
C TYR A 134 1.93 1.33 -6.47
N ALA A 135 2.67 1.67 -5.40
CA ALA A 135 2.52 2.87 -4.59
C ALA A 135 1.09 3.09 -4.05
N PRO A 136 0.43 2.06 -3.47
CA PRO A 136 -0.89 2.22 -2.89
C PRO A 136 -0.86 3.19 -1.71
N GLN A 137 -1.95 3.95 -1.58
CA GLN A 137 -2.22 4.77 -0.42
C GLN A 137 -3.66 4.61 0.00
N THR A 138 -3.93 4.65 1.29
CA THR A 138 -5.28 4.52 1.83
C THR A 138 -5.74 5.77 2.54
N MET A 139 -7.04 5.95 2.64
CA MET A 139 -7.67 6.98 3.44
C MET A 139 -8.85 6.40 4.23
N LEU A 140 -9.10 6.94 5.41
CA LEU A 140 -10.32 6.68 6.15
C LEU A 140 -11.38 7.65 5.64
N ALA A 141 -12.46 7.13 5.06
CA ALA A 141 -13.61 7.92 4.63
C ALA A 141 -14.48 8.31 5.84
N ASP A 142 -15.30 9.35 5.70
CA ASP A 142 -16.18 9.86 6.77
C ASP A 142 -17.18 8.81 7.27
N ASP A 143 -17.52 7.82 6.46
CA ASP A 143 -18.41 6.72 6.80
C ASP A 143 -17.68 5.50 7.42
N GLY A 144 -16.41 5.65 7.76
CA GLY A 144 -15.59 4.64 8.43
C GLY A 144 -14.95 3.60 7.52
N ARG A 145 -15.17 3.66 6.21
CA ARG A 145 -14.50 2.77 5.25
C ARG A 145 -13.03 3.17 5.06
N ARG A 146 -12.15 2.18 4.95
CA ARG A 146 -10.78 2.37 4.47
C ARG A 146 -10.77 2.19 2.97
N ILE A 147 -10.43 3.25 2.25
CA ILE A 147 -10.40 3.28 0.77
C ILE A 147 -8.96 3.33 0.31
N MET A 148 -8.60 2.48 -0.63
CA MET A 148 -7.29 2.42 -1.25
C MET A 148 -7.34 2.86 -2.71
N ILE A 149 -6.31 3.59 -3.12
CA ILE A 149 -6.01 3.90 -4.52
C ILE A 149 -4.53 3.58 -4.78
N ALA A 150 -4.19 3.17 -6.00
CA ALA A 150 -2.83 2.84 -6.39
C ALA A 150 -2.56 3.23 -7.84
N TRP A 151 -1.30 3.32 -8.20
CA TRP A 151 -0.88 3.44 -9.58
C TRP A 151 -1.04 2.08 -10.28
N MET A 152 -1.82 2.05 -11.37
CA MET A 152 -2.04 0.84 -12.18
C MET A 152 -0.92 0.70 -13.22
N GLN A 153 0.28 0.64 -12.74
CA GLN A 153 1.53 0.40 -13.44
C GLN A 153 2.60 0.06 -12.38
N SER A 154 3.77 -0.37 -12.78
CA SER A 154 4.94 -0.48 -11.92
C SER A 154 6.19 0.07 -12.62
N TRP A 155 7.28 0.21 -11.88
CA TRP A 155 8.55 0.63 -12.46
C TRP A 155 9.11 -0.39 -13.47
N ASP A 156 8.72 -1.66 -13.35
CA ASP A 156 9.12 -2.75 -14.25
C ASP A 156 8.32 -2.76 -15.57
N SER A 157 7.25 -1.99 -15.64
CA SER A 157 6.36 -1.91 -16.80
C SER A 157 6.47 -0.56 -17.49
N ASN A 158 6.89 -0.57 -18.76
CA ASN A 158 7.01 0.62 -19.59
C ASN A 158 5.94 0.68 -20.68
N ILE A 159 4.76 0.15 -20.43
CA ILE A 159 3.69 0.09 -21.41
C ILE A 159 3.11 1.49 -21.62
N ARG A 160 3.37 2.04 -22.80
CA ARG A 160 2.71 3.24 -23.31
C ARG A 160 2.06 2.88 -24.65
N PRO A 161 0.72 2.77 -24.70
CA PRO A 161 0.05 2.48 -25.97
C PRO A 161 0.38 3.53 -27.02
N GLU A 162 0.63 3.07 -28.27
CA GLU A 162 0.92 3.95 -29.38
C GLU A 162 -0.23 4.93 -29.63
N GLY A 163 0.09 6.19 -29.89
CA GLY A 163 -0.90 7.26 -30.13
C GLY A 163 -1.51 7.86 -28.87
N GLN A 164 -1.24 7.36 -27.70
CA GLN A 164 -1.69 7.93 -26.42
C GLN A 164 -0.85 9.15 -26.03
N LYS A 165 -1.50 10.21 -25.56
CA LYS A 165 -0.85 11.44 -25.07
C LYS A 165 -0.50 11.38 -23.58
N TRP A 166 -0.93 10.34 -22.87
CA TRP A 166 -0.73 10.12 -21.44
C TRP A 166 -0.11 8.74 -21.21
N SER A 167 0.47 8.54 -20.04
CA SER A 167 1.03 7.26 -19.58
C SER A 167 0.63 7.03 -18.13
N GLY A 168 0.40 5.74 -17.78
CA GLY A 168 -0.07 5.34 -16.47
C GLY A 168 -1.56 5.55 -16.27
N MET A 169 -2.12 4.83 -15.32
CA MET A 169 -3.50 4.91 -14.87
C MET A 169 -3.55 4.72 -13.36
N MET A 170 -4.66 5.12 -12.75
CA MET A 170 -4.98 4.73 -11.39
C MET A 170 -5.93 3.52 -11.42
N ILE A 171 -5.82 2.66 -10.42
CA ILE A 171 -6.81 1.59 -10.22
C ILE A 171 -8.18 2.19 -9.89
N LEU A 172 -9.24 1.41 -10.05
CA LEU A 172 -10.51 1.74 -9.40
C LEU A 172 -10.31 1.72 -7.89
N PRO A 173 -10.81 2.73 -7.15
CA PRO A 173 -10.71 2.74 -5.70
C PRO A 173 -11.30 1.46 -5.10
N ARG A 174 -10.65 0.92 -4.06
CA ARG A 174 -11.03 -0.32 -3.39
C ARG A 174 -11.33 -0.07 -1.92
N GLU A 175 -12.41 -0.67 -1.43
CA GLU A 175 -12.69 -0.78 0.00
C GLU A 175 -11.89 -1.93 0.59
N LEU A 176 -11.24 -1.69 1.73
CA LEU A 176 -10.46 -2.69 2.44
C LEU A 176 -11.22 -3.18 3.69
N LYS A 177 -11.11 -4.47 3.96
CA LYS A 177 -11.59 -5.13 5.19
C LYS A 177 -10.62 -6.24 5.58
N VAL A 178 -10.62 -6.60 6.86
CA VAL A 178 -9.91 -7.80 7.32
C VAL A 178 -10.88 -8.96 7.44
N LYS A 179 -10.51 -10.10 6.88
CA LYS A 179 -11.21 -11.36 7.07
C LYS A 179 -10.22 -12.52 7.08
N ASP A 180 -10.37 -13.40 8.06
CA ASP A 180 -9.54 -14.61 8.20
C ASP A 180 -8.03 -14.31 8.19
N GLY A 181 -7.63 -13.18 8.81
CA GLY A 181 -6.23 -12.75 8.90
C GLY A 181 -5.64 -12.20 7.60
N LYS A 182 -6.47 -11.86 6.62
CA LYS A 182 -6.04 -11.28 5.34
C LYS A 182 -6.85 -10.03 4.98
N ILE A 183 -6.26 -9.16 4.17
CA ILE A 183 -6.99 -8.03 3.58
C ILE A 183 -7.87 -8.54 2.44
N LEU A 184 -9.16 -8.28 2.55
CA LEU A 184 -10.11 -8.37 1.44
C LEU A 184 -10.25 -7.02 0.78
N GLN A 185 -10.32 -7.02 -0.54
CA GLN A 185 -10.48 -5.84 -1.36
C GLN A 185 -11.73 -5.99 -2.22
N SER A 186 -12.52 -4.93 -2.31
CA SER A 186 -13.64 -4.84 -3.24
C SER A 186 -13.69 -3.46 -3.87
N PRO A 187 -14.14 -3.33 -5.13
CA PRO A 187 -14.38 -2.02 -5.70
C PRO A 187 -15.31 -1.21 -4.80
N VAL A 188 -15.08 0.11 -4.71
CA VAL A 188 -15.96 0.99 -3.94
C VAL A 188 -17.40 0.89 -4.44
N ARG A 189 -18.36 0.86 -3.52
CA ARG A 189 -19.80 0.69 -3.86
C ARG A 189 -20.34 1.80 -4.77
N GLU A 190 -19.72 2.95 -4.80
CA GLU A 190 -20.09 4.08 -5.67
C GLU A 190 -20.01 3.74 -7.16
N ILE A 191 -19.24 2.71 -7.55
CA ILE A 191 -19.20 2.19 -8.93
C ILE A 191 -20.57 1.71 -9.41
N GLU A 192 -21.40 1.18 -8.50
CA GLU A 192 -22.76 0.75 -8.82
C GLU A 192 -23.61 1.89 -9.42
N ASN A 193 -23.32 3.14 -9.07
CA ASN A 193 -24.01 4.32 -9.61
C ASN A 193 -23.78 4.52 -11.12
N TYR A 194 -22.72 3.91 -11.66
CA TYR A 194 -22.36 3.98 -13.09
C TYR A 194 -22.88 2.79 -13.90
N HIS A 195 -23.42 1.76 -13.24
CA HIS A 195 -24.03 0.64 -13.93
C HIS A 195 -25.33 1.06 -14.61
N ARG A 196 -25.35 0.97 -15.93
CA ARG A 196 -26.56 1.25 -16.74
C ARG A 196 -26.81 0.09 -17.67
N ASN A 197 -28.08 -0.34 -17.78
CA ASN A 197 -28.50 -1.40 -18.67
C ASN A 197 -27.72 -2.72 -18.45
N GLY A 198 -27.38 -3.02 -17.21
CA GLY A 198 -26.61 -4.24 -16.86
C GLY A 198 -27.45 -5.49 -17.13
N VAL A 199 -26.81 -6.51 -17.66
CA VAL A 199 -27.34 -7.88 -17.71
C VAL A 199 -26.70 -8.67 -16.58
N ARG A 200 -27.53 -9.27 -15.72
CA ARG A 200 -27.06 -10.06 -14.58
C ARG A 200 -27.24 -11.54 -14.86
N TYR A 201 -26.15 -12.29 -14.72
CA TYR A 201 -26.16 -13.75 -14.77
C TYR A 201 -25.91 -14.29 -13.38
N GLU A 202 -26.84 -15.04 -12.82
CA GLU A 202 -26.70 -15.60 -11.47
C GLU A 202 -26.35 -17.09 -11.54
N LYS A 203 -25.34 -17.49 -10.76
CA LYS A 203 -24.99 -18.89 -10.44
C LYS A 203 -24.97 -19.83 -11.67
N GLN A 204 -24.27 -19.43 -12.72
CA GLN A 204 -24.06 -20.31 -13.86
C GLN A 204 -22.76 -21.11 -13.68
N GLU A 205 -22.86 -22.43 -13.80
CA GLU A 205 -21.69 -23.28 -13.93
C GLU A 205 -21.15 -23.15 -15.36
N VAL A 206 -19.91 -22.67 -15.48
CA VAL A 206 -19.26 -22.48 -16.79
C VAL A 206 -18.29 -23.62 -17.03
N GLN A 207 -18.57 -24.47 -18.01
CA GLN A 207 -17.64 -25.47 -18.53
C GLN A 207 -17.13 -25.01 -19.90
N GLY A 208 -15.84 -24.65 -19.99
CA GLY A 208 -15.23 -24.12 -21.20
C GLY A 208 -15.44 -22.61 -21.38
N THR A 209 -15.69 -22.17 -22.61
CA THR A 209 -15.85 -20.73 -22.95
C THR A 209 -17.32 -20.34 -22.90
N CYS A 210 -17.65 -19.38 -22.05
CA CYS A 210 -18.95 -18.74 -22.04
C CYS A 210 -18.84 -17.36 -22.74
N ARG A 211 -19.69 -17.14 -23.75
CA ARG A 211 -19.84 -15.84 -24.41
C ARG A 211 -21.09 -15.17 -23.89
N PHE A 212 -20.94 -13.97 -23.39
CA PHE A 212 -22.05 -13.10 -23.04
C PHE A 212 -22.30 -12.16 -24.23
N ASP A 213 -23.53 -12.10 -24.70
CA ASP A 213 -23.94 -11.06 -25.65
C ASP A 213 -24.03 -9.76 -24.88
N SER A 214 -22.86 -9.16 -24.59
CA SER A 214 -22.79 -7.90 -23.88
C SER A 214 -23.09 -6.76 -24.85
N ILE A 215 -24.03 -5.96 -24.48
CA ILE A 215 -24.16 -4.62 -25.02
C ILE A 215 -23.08 -3.79 -24.37
N ILE A 216 -21.95 -3.64 -25.04
CA ILE A 216 -20.92 -2.70 -24.61
C ILE A 216 -21.49 -1.31 -24.83
N GLY A 217 -22.04 -0.72 -23.79
CA GLY A 217 -22.36 0.68 -23.79
C GLY A 217 -21.05 1.47 -23.90
N ARG A 218 -20.92 2.29 -24.95
CA ARG A 218 -19.90 3.33 -24.95
C ARG A 218 -20.28 4.34 -23.84
N VAL A 219 -19.38 4.51 -22.88
CA VAL A 219 -19.38 5.63 -21.95
C VAL A 219 -18.82 6.84 -22.66
#